data_690a212a5cd8d0712b0a62c1b7608219
#
_entry.id   690a212a5cd8d0712b0a62c1b7608219
#
_cell.length_a   1.000
_cell.length_b   1.000
_cell.length_c   1.000
_cell.angle_alpha   90.00
_cell.angle_beta   90.00
_cell.angle_gamma   90.00
#
_symmetry.space_group_name_H-M   'P 1'
#
loop_
_entity.id
_entity.type
_entity.pdbx_description
1 polymer ?
#
loop_
_entity_poly.entity_id
_entity_poly.type
_entity_poly.pdbx_seq_one_letter_code
_entity_poly.pdbx_strand_id
1 'polypeptide(L)'
;MKDDGAAAASLHQLRYFATVVEDQSFTRAAQRLGISQPALSRQIALLERHLGARLLERTPAGVLPTVTGRAILPEARAAIASAQRVTRRAREVGGLEAGVLEVATFPSLATGTLLPAIRRWYERYPTILLRLSEFRHRRAMQEALRVGTADVAIGVAPVDWKGPQRRVGWNEAVVVLPSRDPLCERPGGIKLDRLADRHWVLYDAAYGLSDVVTAACLNAGFRPNGAIETSQAEAAARLAAAGLGPALVPVANLPPELAGFARRLSPPVVWEIVAYTRTAWSATALAFLDIVAEENPAEPPADAMRWQVPRT
;
A
#
# COMPACT_ATOMS: atom_id res chain seq x y z
N MET A 1 -32.76 24.28 29.17
CA MET A 1 -31.55 23.48 28.95
C MET A 1 -30.84 24.14 27.78
N LYS A 2 -29.85 24.98 28.06
CA LYS A 2 -29.07 25.74 27.03
C LYS A 2 -28.20 24.68 26.33
N ASP A 3 -28.46 24.54 25.05
CA ASP A 3 -27.59 23.80 24.13
C ASP A 3 -26.26 24.59 24.06
N ASP A 4 -25.27 24.19 24.86
CA ASP A 4 -23.91 24.64 24.74
C ASP A 4 -23.35 24.06 23.45
N GLY A 5 -23.70 24.69 22.33
CA GLY A 5 -23.10 24.46 21.03
C GLY A 5 -21.62 24.77 21.09
N ALA A 6 -20.82 23.89 21.70
CA ALA A 6 -19.38 23.85 21.48
C ALA A 6 -19.21 23.75 19.97
N ALA A 7 -18.81 24.87 19.34
CA ALA A 7 -18.70 24.98 17.91
C ALA A 7 -17.73 23.89 17.43
N ALA A 8 -18.25 22.83 16.83
CA ALA A 8 -17.47 21.72 16.34
C ALA A 8 -16.45 22.21 15.31
N ALA A 9 -15.24 21.64 15.32
CA ALA A 9 -14.21 21.94 14.35
C ALA A 9 -14.76 21.80 12.92
N SER A 10 -14.65 22.84 12.10
CA SER A 10 -15.13 22.76 10.72
C SER A 10 -14.21 21.93 9.84
N LEU A 11 -14.76 21.30 8.80
CA LEU A 11 -13.96 20.55 7.82
C LEU A 11 -12.90 21.42 7.14
N HIS A 12 -13.15 22.72 6.95
CA HIS A 12 -12.16 23.65 6.43
C HIS A 12 -10.98 23.83 7.38
N GLN A 13 -11.25 23.99 8.68
CA GLN A 13 -10.21 24.11 9.69
C GLN A 13 -9.38 22.84 9.81
N LEU A 14 -10.01 21.65 9.79
CA LEU A 14 -9.30 20.37 9.78
C LEU A 14 -8.41 20.23 8.54
N ARG A 15 -8.91 20.61 7.35
CA ARG A 15 -8.13 20.62 6.12
C ARG A 15 -6.95 21.58 6.20
N TYR A 16 -7.13 22.77 6.73
CA TYR A 16 -6.06 23.75 6.92
C TYR A 16 -4.97 23.23 7.84
N PHE A 17 -5.36 22.62 8.97
CA PHE A 17 -4.43 21.97 9.88
C PHE A 17 -3.62 20.85 9.20
N ALA A 18 -4.28 19.91 8.53
CA ALA A 18 -3.62 18.82 7.82
C ALA A 18 -2.65 19.33 6.75
N THR A 19 -3.03 20.38 5.99
CA THR A 19 -2.18 20.99 4.96
C THR A 19 -0.94 21.67 5.55
N VAL A 20 -1.08 22.37 6.69
CA VAL A 20 0.08 23.00 7.37
C VAL A 20 1.07 21.97 7.88
N VAL A 21 0.56 20.83 8.40
CA VAL A 21 1.42 19.70 8.83
C VAL A 21 2.17 19.09 7.65
N GLU A 22 1.50 18.89 6.52
CA GLU A 22 2.12 18.33 5.31
C GLU A 22 3.20 19.23 4.72
N ASP A 23 2.90 20.53 4.62
CA ASP A 23 3.81 21.50 4.02
C ASP A 23 4.88 22.01 5.02
N GLN A 24 4.73 21.73 6.32
CA GLN A 24 5.60 22.21 7.40
C GLN A 24 5.83 23.73 7.35
N SER A 25 4.90 24.49 6.74
CA SER A 25 5.00 25.91 6.47
C SER A 25 3.63 26.54 6.27
N PHE A 26 3.31 27.56 7.06
CA PHE A 26 2.09 28.35 6.87
C PHE A 26 2.04 29.06 5.52
N THR A 27 3.17 29.53 5.01
CA THR A 27 3.22 30.24 3.73
C THR A 27 2.94 29.30 2.56
N ARG A 28 3.60 28.12 2.51
CA ARG A 28 3.36 27.12 1.46
C ARG A 28 1.94 26.58 1.53
N ALA A 29 1.46 26.28 2.72
CA ALA A 29 0.10 25.79 2.92
C ALA A 29 -0.95 26.83 2.46
N ALA A 30 -0.76 28.11 2.77
CA ALA A 30 -1.65 29.17 2.34
C ALA A 30 -1.68 29.31 0.81
N GLN A 31 -0.51 29.26 0.15
CA GLN A 31 -0.41 29.26 -1.31
C GLN A 31 -1.15 28.06 -1.94
N ARG A 32 -0.93 26.86 -1.43
CA ARG A 32 -1.61 25.63 -1.89
C ARG A 32 -3.12 25.69 -1.69
N LEU A 33 -3.58 26.35 -0.62
CA LEU A 33 -5.00 26.50 -0.28
C LEU A 33 -5.67 27.69 -0.99
N GLY A 34 -4.91 28.54 -1.67
CA GLY A 34 -5.43 29.72 -2.36
C GLY A 34 -5.94 30.80 -1.42
N ILE A 35 -5.38 30.92 -0.21
CA ILE A 35 -5.75 31.94 0.81
C ILE A 35 -4.54 32.70 1.30
N SER A 36 -4.77 33.84 2.01
CA SER A 36 -3.68 34.56 2.62
C SER A 36 -3.15 33.85 3.87
N GLN A 37 -1.85 33.94 4.13
CA GLN A 37 -1.23 33.35 5.33
C GLN A 37 -1.83 33.88 6.66
N PRO A 38 -2.18 35.16 6.79
CA PRO A 38 -2.88 35.65 8.00
C PRO A 38 -4.27 35.04 8.18
N ALA A 39 -5.00 34.74 7.08
CA ALA A 39 -6.30 34.07 7.14
C ALA A 39 -6.14 32.62 7.61
N LEU A 40 -5.17 31.90 7.05
CA LEU A 40 -4.85 30.53 7.48
C LEU A 40 -4.47 30.46 8.95
N SER A 41 -3.57 31.38 9.40
CA SER A 41 -3.13 31.42 10.79
C SER A 41 -4.28 31.69 11.77
N ARG A 42 -5.21 32.59 11.41
CA ARG A 42 -6.43 32.86 12.21
C ARG A 42 -7.32 31.61 12.32
N GLN A 43 -7.50 30.88 11.22
CA GLN A 43 -8.34 29.68 11.24
C GLN A 43 -7.73 28.55 12.09
N ILE A 44 -6.42 28.38 12.04
CA ILE A 44 -5.72 27.45 12.93
C ILE A 44 -5.86 27.88 14.40
N ALA A 45 -5.66 29.15 14.72
CA ALA A 45 -5.83 29.67 16.09
C ALA A 45 -7.29 29.51 16.60
N LEU A 46 -8.29 29.58 15.70
CA LEU A 46 -9.68 29.28 16.02
C LEU A 46 -9.87 27.82 16.35
N LEU A 47 -9.31 26.90 15.51
CA LEU A 47 -9.37 25.47 15.74
C LEU A 47 -8.73 25.09 17.08
N GLU A 48 -7.53 25.63 17.38
CA GLU A 48 -6.83 25.39 18.63
C GLU A 48 -7.62 25.88 19.86
N ARG A 49 -8.30 27.02 19.75
CA ARG A 49 -9.21 27.53 20.80
C ARG A 49 -10.41 26.61 21.01
N HIS A 50 -11.05 26.14 19.93
CA HIS A 50 -12.18 25.20 20.02
C HIS A 50 -11.78 23.90 20.70
N LEU A 51 -10.58 23.40 20.41
CA LEU A 51 -10.07 22.14 20.96
C LEU A 51 -9.39 22.32 22.34
N GLY A 52 -9.20 23.55 22.78
CA GLY A 52 -8.53 23.85 24.06
C GLY A 52 -7.05 23.46 24.11
N ALA A 53 -6.42 23.25 22.95
CA ALA A 53 -5.04 22.79 22.89
C ALA A 53 -4.30 23.33 21.65
N ARG A 54 -3.00 23.58 21.77
CA ARG A 54 -2.15 23.86 20.61
C ARG A 54 -1.90 22.60 19.81
N LEU A 55 -2.05 22.71 18.49
CA LEU A 55 -1.86 21.63 17.53
C LEU A 55 -0.55 21.73 16.77
N LEU A 56 -0.03 22.95 16.63
CA LEU A 56 1.18 23.26 15.87
C LEU A 56 2.18 24.03 16.72
N GLU A 57 3.44 23.74 16.50
CA GLU A 57 4.58 24.46 17.08
C GLU A 57 5.55 24.89 15.99
N ARG A 58 6.16 26.05 16.19
CA ARG A 58 7.20 26.58 15.29
C ARG A 58 8.56 26.15 15.80
N THR A 59 9.34 25.56 14.93
CA THR A 59 10.72 25.14 15.19
C THR A 59 11.67 25.74 14.16
N PRO A 60 12.99 25.73 14.37
CA PRO A 60 13.95 26.13 13.34
C PRO A 60 13.84 25.30 12.04
N ALA A 61 13.34 24.06 12.13
CA ALA A 61 13.12 23.17 10.99
C ALA A 61 11.78 23.39 10.27
N GLY A 62 10.93 24.32 10.77
CA GLY A 62 9.62 24.61 10.21
C GLY A 62 8.48 24.46 11.21
N VAL A 63 7.29 24.18 10.72
CA VAL A 63 6.07 24.00 11.54
C VAL A 63 5.82 22.51 11.73
N LEU A 64 5.79 22.07 12.99
CA LEU A 64 5.57 20.67 13.35
C LEU A 64 4.29 20.50 14.17
N PRO A 65 3.62 19.34 14.11
CA PRO A 65 2.50 19.06 15.00
C PRO A 65 3.00 18.80 16.42
N THR A 66 2.31 19.37 17.42
CA THR A 66 2.49 19.04 18.85
C THR A 66 2.10 17.59 19.15
N VAL A 67 2.26 17.12 20.38
CA VAL A 67 1.75 15.80 20.81
C VAL A 67 0.25 15.69 20.53
N THR A 68 -0.54 16.69 20.90
CA THR A 68 -1.99 16.75 20.61
C THR A 68 -2.25 16.81 19.11
N GLY A 69 -1.48 17.62 18.36
CA GLY A 69 -1.59 17.70 16.90
C GLY A 69 -1.36 16.33 16.23
N ARG A 70 -0.35 15.61 16.65
CA ARG A 70 -0.10 14.22 16.16
C ARG A 70 -1.24 13.27 16.49
N ALA A 71 -1.81 13.37 17.68
CA ALA A 71 -2.90 12.51 18.12
C ALA A 71 -4.18 12.75 17.31
N ILE A 72 -4.53 14.00 16.98
CA ILE A 72 -5.77 14.30 16.25
C ILE A 72 -5.63 14.31 14.72
N LEU A 73 -4.41 14.33 14.17
CA LEU A 73 -4.19 14.37 12.73
C LEU A 73 -4.85 13.21 11.96
N PRO A 74 -4.81 11.95 12.44
CA PRO A 74 -5.54 10.85 11.82
C PRO A 74 -7.05 11.11 11.77
N GLU A 75 -7.64 11.60 12.86
CA GLU A 75 -9.08 11.87 12.94
C GLU A 75 -9.49 13.03 12.01
N ALA A 76 -8.67 14.09 11.94
CA ALA A 76 -8.87 15.19 11.02
C ALA A 76 -8.86 14.71 9.56
N ARG A 77 -7.89 13.87 9.20
CA ARG A 77 -7.81 13.25 7.87
C ARG A 77 -9.01 12.36 7.58
N ALA A 78 -9.47 11.59 8.56
CA ALA A 78 -10.66 10.74 8.44
C ALA A 78 -11.93 11.55 8.17
N ALA A 79 -12.13 12.67 8.87
CA ALA A 79 -13.27 13.55 8.68
C ALA A 79 -13.27 14.18 7.27
N ILE A 80 -12.11 14.67 6.81
CA ILE A 80 -11.92 15.24 5.47
C ILE A 80 -12.23 14.18 4.39
N ALA A 81 -11.67 12.99 4.53
CA ALA A 81 -11.90 11.88 3.61
C ALA A 81 -13.39 11.46 3.58
N SER A 82 -14.06 11.46 4.75
CA SER A 82 -15.51 11.19 4.83
C SER A 82 -16.33 12.20 4.03
N ALA A 83 -16.03 13.49 4.15
CA ALA A 83 -16.74 14.54 3.40
C ALA A 83 -16.48 14.40 1.88
N GLN A 84 -15.27 14.09 1.47
CA GLN A 84 -14.92 13.84 0.07
C GLN A 84 -15.69 12.62 -0.48
N ARG A 85 -15.85 11.56 0.31
CA ARG A 85 -16.65 10.38 -0.07
C ARG A 85 -18.12 10.72 -0.32
N VAL A 86 -18.72 11.59 0.51
CA VAL A 86 -20.10 12.05 0.27
C VAL A 86 -20.23 12.66 -1.12
N THR A 87 -19.32 13.56 -1.48
CA THR A 87 -19.30 14.20 -2.81
C THR A 87 -19.09 13.19 -3.94
N ARG A 88 -18.17 12.20 -3.75
CA ARG A 88 -17.94 11.15 -4.74
C ARG A 88 -19.17 10.29 -4.95
N ARG A 89 -19.78 9.79 -3.86
CA ARG A 89 -20.99 8.94 -3.94
C ARG A 89 -22.15 9.66 -4.62
N ALA A 90 -22.31 10.95 -4.37
CA ALA A 90 -23.34 11.73 -5.05
C ALA A 90 -23.12 11.77 -6.58
N ARG A 91 -21.87 11.78 -7.04
CA ARG A 91 -21.51 11.73 -8.49
C ARG A 91 -21.64 10.32 -9.08
N GLU A 92 -21.33 9.28 -8.31
CA GLU A 92 -21.44 7.86 -8.74
C GLU A 92 -22.90 7.45 -9.04
N VAL A 93 -23.90 8.10 -8.44
CA VAL A 93 -25.32 7.90 -8.76
C VAL A 93 -25.63 8.31 -10.20
N GLY A 94 -24.80 9.17 -10.82
CA GLY A 94 -24.89 9.59 -12.21
C GLY A 94 -24.18 8.67 -13.23
N GLY A 95 -23.52 7.58 -12.80
CA GLY A 95 -22.80 6.64 -13.69
C GLY A 95 -21.26 6.76 -13.64
N LEU A 96 -20.59 5.86 -14.39
CA LEU A 96 -19.10 5.77 -14.46
C LEU A 96 -18.46 6.83 -15.38
N GLU A 97 -19.03 8.04 -15.50
CA GLU A 97 -18.59 9.01 -16.50
C GLU A 97 -17.39 9.88 -16.07
N ALA A 98 -17.20 10.11 -14.78
CA ALA A 98 -16.04 10.84 -14.25
C ALA A 98 -15.88 10.63 -12.75
N GLY A 99 -14.64 10.68 -12.24
CA GLY A 99 -14.39 10.55 -10.82
C GLY A 99 -12.95 10.23 -10.47
N VAL A 100 -12.75 9.79 -9.23
CA VAL A 100 -11.46 9.31 -8.73
C VAL A 100 -11.69 7.99 -8.01
N LEU A 101 -10.91 6.96 -8.35
CA LEU A 101 -10.81 5.71 -7.59
C LEU A 101 -9.53 5.73 -6.77
N GLU A 102 -9.65 5.76 -5.46
CA GLU A 102 -8.53 5.74 -4.51
C GLU A 102 -8.19 4.29 -4.13
N VAL A 103 -7.07 3.78 -4.63
CA VAL A 103 -6.62 2.40 -4.38
C VAL A 103 -5.42 2.40 -3.44
N ALA A 104 -5.55 1.77 -2.28
CA ALA A 104 -4.44 1.49 -1.38
C ALA A 104 -3.79 0.15 -1.77
N THR A 105 -2.47 0.11 -1.90
CA THR A 105 -1.76 -1.10 -2.30
C THR A 105 -0.32 -1.12 -1.77
N PHE A 106 0.40 -2.20 -2.05
CA PHE A 106 1.84 -2.29 -1.79
C PHE A 106 2.64 -1.87 -3.04
N PRO A 107 3.84 -1.28 -2.89
CA PRO A 107 4.68 -0.88 -4.04
C PRO A 107 4.92 -2.00 -5.04
N SER A 108 5.20 -3.22 -4.56
CA SER A 108 5.41 -4.38 -5.44
C SER A 108 4.17 -4.78 -6.25
N LEU A 109 2.97 -4.60 -5.70
CA LEU A 109 1.74 -4.85 -6.45
C LEU A 109 1.49 -3.75 -7.48
N ALA A 110 1.71 -2.48 -7.12
CA ALA A 110 1.52 -1.35 -8.03
C ALA A 110 2.38 -1.46 -9.29
N THR A 111 3.67 -1.82 -9.12
CA THR A 111 4.65 -1.91 -10.22
C THR A 111 4.68 -3.27 -10.92
N GLY A 112 4.06 -4.29 -10.34
CA GLY A 112 4.02 -5.65 -10.87
C GLY A 112 2.61 -6.08 -11.24
N THR A 113 1.96 -6.78 -10.34
CA THR A 113 0.70 -7.51 -10.57
C THR A 113 -0.47 -6.62 -11.00
N LEU A 114 -0.54 -5.37 -10.55
CA LEU A 114 -1.62 -4.45 -10.94
C LEU A 114 -1.33 -3.68 -12.23
N LEU A 115 -0.09 -3.67 -12.71
CA LEU A 115 0.30 -2.86 -13.87
C LEU A 115 -0.51 -3.18 -15.14
N PRO A 116 -0.75 -4.45 -15.54
CA PRO A 116 -1.61 -4.76 -16.68
C PRO A 116 -3.05 -4.23 -16.50
N ALA A 117 -3.61 -4.42 -15.31
CA ALA A 117 -4.96 -3.95 -14.99
C ALA A 117 -5.05 -2.40 -14.99
N ILE A 118 -4.03 -1.71 -14.48
CA ILE A 118 -3.96 -0.24 -14.52
C ILE A 118 -3.94 0.28 -15.96
N ARG A 119 -3.14 -0.35 -16.83
CA ARG A 119 -3.09 -0.02 -18.25
C ARG A 119 -4.45 -0.19 -18.90
N ARG A 120 -5.10 -1.35 -18.72
CA ARG A 120 -6.41 -1.66 -19.28
C ARG A 120 -7.51 -0.74 -18.72
N TRP A 121 -7.40 -0.36 -17.43
CA TRP A 121 -8.27 0.64 -16.83
C TRP A 121 -8.16 1.99 -17.52
N TYR A 122 -6.94 2.49 -17.71
CA TYR A 122 -6.70 3.77 -18.40
C TYR A 122 -7.26 3.78 -19.82
N GLU A 123 -7.14 2.69 -20.56
CA GLU A 123 -7.67 2.54 -21.92
C GLU A 123 -9.22 2.57 -21.91
N ARG A 124 -9.84 1.92 -20.90
CA ARG A 124 -11.31 1.75 -20.86
C ARG A 124 -12.04 2.91 -20.17
N TYR A 125 -11.42 3.55 -19.19
CA TYR A 125 -12.02 4.61 -18.38
C TYR A 125 -11.12 5.83 -18.26
N PRO A 126 -10.79 6.52 -19.36
CA PRO A 126 -9.82 7.61 -19.39
C PRO A 126 -10.24 8.85 -18.58
N THR A 127 -11.54 8.99 -18.29
CA THR A 127 -12.11 10.10 -17.53
C THR A 127 -12.10 9.86 -16.01
N ILE A 128 -11.77 8.62 -15.56
CA ILE A 128 -11.74 8.27 -14.14
C ILE A 128 -10.29 8.21 -13.68
N LEU A 129 -9.88 9.16 -12.85
CA LEU A 129 -8.54 9.17 -12.28
C LEU A 129 -8.38 7.98 -11.32
N LEU A 130 -7.44 7.08 -11.63
CA LEU A 130 -6.97 6.07 -10.70
C LEU A 130 -5.83 6.65 -9.86
N ARG A 131 -6.03 6.74 -8.54
CA ARG A 131 -4.99 7.21 -7.62
C ARG A 131 -4.50 6.05 -6.76
N LEU A 132 -3.21 5.75 -6.85
CA LEU A 132 -2.57 4.73 -6.05
C LEU A 132 -1.92 5.36 -4.83
N SER A 133 -2.27 4.84 -3.65
CA SER A 133 -1.60 5.14 -2.39
C SER A 133 -0.83 3.90 -1.93
N GLU A 134 0.50 4.01 -1.88
CA GLU A 134 1.38 2.91 -1.58
C GLU A 134 1.71 2.86 -0.08
N PHE A 135 1.60 1.68 0.49
CA PHE A 135 1.85 1.42 1.90
C PHE A 135 2.92 0.34 2.08
N ARG A 136 3.82 0.52 3.02
CA ARG A 136 4.81 -0.50 3.38
C ARG A 136 4.23 -1.58 4.29
N HIS A 137 3.25 -1.20 5.12
CA HIS A 137 2.67 -2.07 6.14
C HIS A 137 1.18 -2.33 5.88
N ARG A 138 0.77 -3.57 6.05
CA ARG A 138 -0.64 -3.97 6.01
C ARG A 138 -1.53 -3.15 6.95
N ARG A 139 -1.08 -2.90 8.19
CA ARG A 139 -1.84 -2.09 9.17
C ARG A 139 -2.10 -0.67 8.68
N ALA A 140 -1.10 -0.02 8.10
CA ALA A 140 -1.26 1.33 7.54
C ALA A 140 -2.25 1.35 6.37
N MET A 141 -2.22 0.32 5.52
CA MET A 141 -3.18 0.16 4.41
C MET A 141 -4.60 -0.09 4.92
N GLN A 142 -4.78 -0.94 5.95
CA GLN A 142 -6.08 -1.15 6.60
C GLN A 142 -6.59 0.14 7.26
N GLU A 143 -5.71 0.92 7.89
CA GLU A 143 -6.07 2.21 8.48
C GLU A 143 -6.52 3.22 7.43
N ALA A 144 -5.87 3.29 6.27
CA ALA A 144 -6.30 4.14 5.16
C ALA A 144 -7.74 3.85 4.73
N LEU A 145 -8.14 2.58 4.69
CA LEU A 145 -9.54 2.20 4.46
C LEU A 145 -10.45 2.57 5.64
N ARG A 146 -10.01 2.33 6.89
CA ARG A 146 -10.81 2.62 8.08
C ARG A 146 -11.13 4.11 8.18
N VAL A 147 -10.15 4.97 7.96
CA VAL A 147 -10.34 6.42 7.93
C VAL A 147 -10.90 6.92 6.60
N GLY A 148 -10.91 6.08 5.55
CA GLY A 148 -11.53 6.34 4.25
C GLY A 148 -10.72 7.24 3.33
N THR A 149 -9.43 7.24 3.45
CA THR A 149 -8.51 7.86 2.47
C THR A 149 -8.30 6.98 1.24
N ALA A 150 -8.76 5.72 1.28
CA ALA A 150 -8.86 4.84 0.14
C ALA A 150 -10.26 4.24 0.02
N ASP A 151 -10.69 3.93 -1.20
CA ASP A 151 -11.97 3.30 -1.51
C ASP A 151 -11.85 1.77 -1.45
N VAL A 152 -10.72 1.26 -1.92
CA VAL A 152 -10.38 -0.16 -1.95
C VAL A 152 -8.90 -0.34 -1.60
N ALA A 153 -8.59 -1.41 -0.89
CA ALA A 153 -7.23 -1.89 -0.73
C ALA A 153 -7.06 -3.19 -1.52
N ILE A 154 -5.90 -3.35 -2.17
CA ILE A 154 -5.52 -4.56 -2.89
C ILE A 154 -4.15 -5.00 -2.37
N GLY A 155 -4.11 -6.21 -1.80
CA GLY A 155 -2.89 -6.72 -1.15
C GLY A 155 -3.05 -8.14 -0.66
N VAL A 156 -2.28 -8.52 0.35
CA VAL A 156 -2.49 -9.77 1.09
C VAL A 156 -3.76 -9.67 1.94
N ALA A 157 -4.36 -10.81 2.26
CA ALA A 157 -5.58 -10.85 3.07
C ALA A 157 -5.42 -10.04 4.37
N PRO A 158 -6.39 -9.18 4.71
CA PRO A 158 -6.34 -8.41 5.94
C PRO A 158 -6.57 -9.30 7.17
N VAL A 159 -6.07 -8.86 8.33
CA VAL A 159 -6.35 -9.50 9.62
C VAL A 159 -7.53 -8.79 10.27
N ASP A 160 -8.46 -9.57 10.86
CA ASP A 160 -9.63 -9.06 11.61
C ASP A 160 -10.47 -8.01 10.84
N TRP A 161 -10.62 -8.21 9.55
CA TRP A 161 -11.39 -7.32 8.70
C TRP A 161 -12.84 -7.76 8.60
N LYS A 162 -13.77 -6.88 8.99
CA LYS A 162 -15.22 -7.14 8.97
C LYS A 162 -15.91 -6.67 7.68
N GLY A 163 -15.24 -5.88 6.86
CA GLY A 163 -15.80 -5.39 5.60
C GLY A 163 -15.75 -6.43 4.48
N PRO A 164 -16.37 -6.14 3.32
CA PRO A 164 -16.31 -7.00 2.15
C PRO A 164 -14.88 -7.29 1.71
N GLN A 165 -14.65 -8.53 1.27
CA GLN A 165 -13.39 -9.02 0.74
C GLN A 165 -13.65 -9.83 -0.52
N ARG A 166 -12.72 -9.76 -1.48
CA ARG A 166 -12.77 -10.53 -2.73
C ARG A 166 -11.35 -10.92 -3.13
N ARG A 167 -11.09 -12.21 -3.37
CA ARG A 167 -9.87 -12.64 -4.03
C ARG A 167 -9.87 -12.15 -5.48
N VAL A 168 -8.75 -11.56 -5.92
CA VAL A 168 -8.58 -11.00 -7.26
C VAL A 168 -7.40 -11.61 -8.01
N GLY A 169 -6.72 -12.60 -7.42
CA GLY A 169 -5.65 -13.33 -8.08
C GLY A 169 -4.68 -13.98 -7.10
N TRP A 170 -3.55 -14.40 -7.66
CA TRP A 170 -2.44 -15.02 -6.95
C TRP A 170 -1.12 -14.41 -7.37
N ASN A 171 -0.21 -14.30 -6.43
CA ASN A 171 1.20 -14.03 -6.70
C ASN A 171 2.00 -15.31 -6.55
N GLU A 172 3.05 -15.46 -7.38
CA GLU A 172 4.06 -16.53 -7.29
C GLU A 172 5.43 -15.89 -7.06
N ALA A 173 6.26 -16.51 -6.22
CA ALA A 173 7.65 -16.13 -6.05
C ALA A 173 8.57 -16.95 -6.95
N VAL A 174 9.60 -16.28 -7.47
CA VAL A 174 10.80 -16.92 -8.03
C VAL A 174 11.99 -16.60 -7.14
N VAL A 175 13.00 -17.45 -7.16
CA VAL A 175 14.30 -17.11 -6.57
C VAL A 175 15.20 -16.53 -7.66
N VAL A 176 15.72 -15.33 -7.42
CA VAL A 176 16.80 -14.75 -8.22
C VAL A 176 18.11 -15.15 -7.57
N LEU A 177 19.01 -15.70 -8.35
CA LEU A 177 20.32 -16.20 -7.93
C LEU A 177 21.45 -15.26 -8.38
N PRO A 178 22.61 -15.31 -7.72
CA PRO A 178 23.83 -14.71 -8.25
C PRO A 178 24.11 -15.14 -9.70
N SER A 179 24.54 -14.20 -10.54
CA SER A 179 24.70 -14.42 -11.98
C SER A 179 25.68 -15.57 -12.36
N ARG A 180 26.55 -15.96 -11.44
CA ARG A 180 27.50 -17.08 -11.63
C ARG A 180 27.12 -18.33 -10.83
N ASP A 181 25.91 -18.39 -10.29
CA ASP A 181 25.47 -19.54 -9.52
C ASP A 181 25.17 -20.74 -10.46
N PRO A 182 25.79 -21.91 -10.22
CA PRO A 182 25.55 -23.10 -11.05
C PRO A 182 24.08 -23.55 -11.11
N LEU A 183 23.27 -23.15 -10.13
CA LEU A 183 21.84 -23.47 -10.13
C LEU A 183 21.07 -22.67 -11.22
N CYS A 184 21.63 -21.60 -11.79
CA CYS A 184 21.01 -20.90 -12.92
C CYS A 184 20.87 -21.78 -14.18
N GLU A 185 21.77 -22.72 -14.38
CA GLU A 185 21.81 -23.59 -15.58
C GLU A 185 21.05 -24.90 -15.38
N ARG A 186 20.62 -25.23 -14.16
CA ARG A 186 19.94 -26.49 -13.89
C ARG A 186 18.51 -26.47 -14.40
N PRO A 187 18.03 -27.53 -15.10
CA PRO A 187 16.63 -27.65 -15.49
C PRO A 187 15.73 -27.88 -14.28
N GLY A 188 14.46 -27.46 -14.39
CA GLY A 188 13.44 -27.67 -13.36
C GLY A 188 13.41 -26.60 -12.27
N GLY A 189 12.55 -26.79 -11.27
CA GLY A 189 12.42 -25.90 -10.11
C GLY A 189 13.48 -26.17 -9.05
N ILE A 190 13.77 -25.16 -8.22
CA ILE A 190 14.73 -25.25 -7.12
C ILE A 190 13.97 -25.48 -5.80
N LYS A 191 14.42 -26.48 -5.03
CA LYS A 191 13.99 -26.59 -3.63
C LYS A 191 14.68 -25.55 -2.77
N LEU A 192 13.92 -24.86 -1.94
CA LEU A 192 14.45 -23.78 -1.08
C LEU A 192 15.51 -24.26 -0.08
N ASP A 193 15.40 -25.50 0.41
CA ASP A 193 16.39 -26.10 1.33
C ASP A 193 17.82 -26.11 0.78
N ARG A 194 17.98 -26.17 -0.56
CA ARG A 194 19.31 -26.07 -1.21
C ARG A 194 19.99 -24.71 -1.06
N LEU A 195 19.28 -23.72 -0.57
CA LEU A 195 19.78 -22.38 -0.38
C LEU A 195 19.92 -22.01 1.11
N ALA A 196 19.76 -23.00 2.01
CA ALA A 196 19.76 -22.80 3.46
C ALA A 196 21.07 -22.17 3.99
N ASP A 197 22.22 -22.61 3.46
CA ASP A 197 23.55 -22.15 3.91
C ASP A 197 24.02 -20.85 3.21
N ARG A 198 23.13 -20.22 2.42
CA ARG A 198 23.47 -19.00 1.68
C ARG A 198 23.20 -17.75 2.52
N HIS A 199 23.95 -16.69 2.28
CA HIS A 199 23.57 -15.35 2.69
C HIS A 199 22.53 -14.79 1.72
N TRP A 200 21.45 -14.22 2.26
CA TRP A 200 20.28 -13.79 1.50
C TRP A 200 20.22 -12.27 1.35
N VAL A 201 19.65 -11.82 0.24
CA VAL A 201 19.06 -10.49 0.14
C VAL A 201 17.62 -10.59 0.63
N LEU A 202 17.33 -9.97 1.77
CA LEU A 202 16.04 -10.02 2.45
C LEU A 202 15.28 -8.71 2.28
N TYR A 203 14.05 -8.73 2.72
CA TYR A 203 13.24 -7.52 2.86
C TYR A 203 13.28 -7.01 4.30
N ASP A 204 13.29 -5.67 4.44
CA ASP A 204 13.03 -4.99 5.70
C ASP A 204 11.80 -5.62 6.39
N ALA A 205 11.90 -5.90 7.68
CA ALA A 205 10.85 -6.55 8.47
C ALA A 205 9.50 -5.80 8.41
N ALA A 206 9.53 -4.53 8.10
CA ALA A 206 8.34 -3.71 7.90
C ALA A 206 7.66 -3.92 6.53
N TYR A 207 8.30 -4.57 5.58
CA TYR A 207 7.79 -4.78 4.23
C TYR A 207 7.07 -6.11 4.12
N GLY A 208 5.84 -6.11 3.58
CA GLY A 208 4.97 -7.29 3.57
C GLY A 208 5.54 -8.55 2.91
N LEU A 209 6.52 -8.42 2.01
CA LEU A 209 7.23 -9.56 1.43
C LEU A 209 8.20 -10.24 2.42
N SER A 210 8.63 -9.56 3.49
CA SER A 210 9.47 -10.17 4.52
C SER A 210 8.80 -11.37 5.16
N ASP A 211 7.50 -11.27 5.46
CA ASP A 211 6.71 -12.36 6.03
C ASP A 211 6.62 -13.55 5.07
N VAL A 212 6.44 -13.29 3.76
CA VAL A 212 6.38 -14.35 2.72
C VAL A 212 7.70 -15.11 2.65
N VAL A 213 8.82 -14.37 2.57
CA VAL A 213 10.16 -14.96 2.47
C VAL A 213 10.49 -15.78 3.70
N THR A 214 10.25 -15.21 4.88
CA THR A 214 10.52 -15.88 6.16
C THR A 214 9.69 -17.15 6.31
N ALA A 215 8.39 -17.09 6.00
CA ALA A 215 7.52 -18.26 6.09
C ALA A 215 7.92 -19.35 5.08
N ALA A 216 8.26 -18.98 3.85
CA ALA A 216 8.71 -19.94 2.83
C ALA A 216 9.99 -20.68 3.27
N CYS A 217 10.97 -19.95 3.80
CA CYS A 217 12.21 -20.54 4.29
C CYS A 217 12.01 -21.41 5.53
N LEU A 218 11.17 -20.98 6.48
CA LEU A 218 10.82 -21.78 7.68
C LEU A 218 10.12 -23.09 7.29
N ASN A 219 9.20 -23.03 6.32
CA ASN A 219 8.54 -24.25 5.80
C ASN A 219 9.51 -25.16 5.06
N ALA A 220 10.60 -24.63 4.50
CA ALA A 220 11.69 -25.41 3.91
C ALA A 220 12.73 -25.90 4.95
N GLY A 221 12.49 -25.66 6.26
CA GLY A 221 13.31 -26.17 7.36
C GLY A 221 14.49 -25.30 7.78
N PHE A 222 14.57 -24.05 7.31
CA PHE A 222 15.66 -23.15 7.69
C PHE A 222 15.18 -21.70 7.92
N ARG A 223 15.98 -20.93 8.63
CA ARG A 223 15.81 -19.47 8.77
C ARG A 223 16.82 -18.77 7.86
N PRO A 224 16.39 -17.87 6.96
CA PRO A 224 17.33 -17.20 6.06
C PRO A 224 18.25 -16.26 6.85
N ASN A 225 19.55 -16.30 6.51
CA ASN A 225 20.56 -15.41 7.06
C ASN A 225 20.76 -14.22 6.15
N GLY A 226 20.33 -13.01 6.58
CA GLY A 226 20.39 -11.79 5.77
C GLY A 226 21.81 -11.20 5.69
N ALA A 227 22.28 -10.94 4.48
CA ALA A 227 23.45 -10.10 4.24
C ALA A 227 23.07 -8.65 3.98
N ILE A 228 21.94 -8.43 3.34
CA ILE A 228 21.41 -7.11 2.95
C ILE A 228 19.90 -7.12 3.11
N GLU A 229 19.34 -5.99 3.53
CA GLU A 229 17.90 -5.74 3.57
C GLU A 229 17.52 -4.60 2.62
N THR A 230 16.40 -4.75 1.92
CA THR A 230 15.81 -3.74 1.04
C THR A 230 14.30 -3.68 1.19
N SER A 231 13.69 -2.56 0.81
CA SER A 231 12.24 -2.38 0.81
C SER A 231 11.60 -2.44 -0.58
N GLN A 232 12.34 -2.91 -1.61
CA GLN A 232 11.86 -2.94 -2.99
C GLN A 232 12.19 -4.28 -3.65
N ALA A 233 11.18 -4.89 -4.29
CA ALA A 233 11.32 -6.21 -4.94
C ALA A 233 12.32 -6.18 -6.10
N GLU A 234 12.27 -5.14 -6.92
CA GLU A 234 13.22 -4.98 -8.03
C GLU A 234 14.66 -4.79 -7.55
N ALA A 235 14.88 -4.01 -6.48
CA ALA A 235 16.19 -3.86 -5.88
C ALA A 235 16.72 -5.20 -5.34
N ALA A 236 15.88 -6.01 -4.70
CA ALA A 236 16.25 -7.35 -4.24
C ALA A 236 16.71 -8.23 -5.40
N ALA A 237 15.99 -8.22 -6.54
CA ALA A 237 16.37 -8.96 -7.75
C ALA A 237 17.74 -8.52 -8.27
N ARG A 238 17.99 -7.21 -8.38
CA ARG A 238 19.26 -6.66 -8.88
C ARG A 238 20.43 -6.95 -7.95
N LEU A 239 20.24 -6.83 -6.65
CA LEU A 239 21.26 -7.16 -5.64
C LEU A 239 21.61 -8.66 -5.68
N ALA A 240 20.61 -9.52 -5.83
CA ALA A 240 20.85 -10.96 -5.96
C ALA A 240 21.63 -11.29 -7.22
N ALA A 241 21.24 -10.78 -8.38
CA ALA A 241 21.95 -11.00 -9.64
C ALA A 241 23.38 -10.43 -9.60
N ALA A 242 23.63 -9.36 -8.85
CA ALA A 242 24.96 -8.79 -8.61
C ALA A 242 25.89 -9.66 -7.73
N GLY A 243 25.38 -10.76 -7.15
CA GLY A 243 26.20 -11.71 -6.40
C GLY A 243 26.11 -11.63 -4.88
N LEU A 244 25.17 -10.84 -4.36
CA LEU A 244 25.05 -10.58 -2.91
C LEU A 244 24.23 -11.66 -2.15
N GLY A 245 23.77 -12.69 -2.86
CA GLY A 245 23.00 -13.81 -2.33
C GLY A 245 21.66 -13.99 -3.02
N PRO A 246 20.96 -15.11 -2.81
CA PRO A 246 19.63 -15.32 -3.39
C PRO A 246 18.58 -14.36 -2.82
N ALA A 247 17.57 -14.01 -3.63
CA ALA A 247 16.39 -13.27 -3.21
C ALA A 247 15.11 -13.93 -3.72
N LEU A 248 14.05 -14.01 -2.89
CA LEU A 248 12.71 -14.34 -3.37
C LEU A 248 12.02 -13.06 -3.86
N VAL A 249 11.54 -13.09 -5.10
CA VAL A 249 10.92 -11.93 -5.75
C VAL A 249 9.60 -12.37 -6.38
N PRO A 250 8.50 -11.57 -6.28
CA PRO A 250 7.30 -11.87 -7.04
C PRO A 250 7.61 -11.89 -8.54
N VAL A 251 7.09 -12.88 -9.26
CA VAL A 251 7.31 -13.01 -10.73
C VAL A 251 7.01 -11.72 -11.48
N ALA A 252 5.92 -11.04 -11.10
CA ALA A 252 5.50 -9.80 -11.72
C ALA A 252 6.47 -8.61 -11.49
N ASN A 253 7.43 -8.73 -10.56
CA ASN A 253 8.45 -7.72 -10.27
C ASN A 253 9.86 -8.12 -10.73
N LEU A 254 9.96 -9.23 -11.46
CA LEU A 254 11.23 -9.66 -12.02
C LEU A 254 11.57 -8.80 -13.24
N PRO A 255 12.67 -8.03 -13.24
CA PRO A 255 13.11 -7.34 -14.43
C PRO A 255 13.39 -8.32 -15.58
N PRO A 256 12.91 -8.05 -16.81
CA PRO A 256 13.07 -8.98 -17.94
C PRO A 256 14.52 -9.36 -18.21
N GLU A 257 15.46 -8.43 -18.05
CA GLU A 257 16.91 -8.66 -18.22
C GLU A 257 17.52 -9.61 -17.17
N LEU A 258 16.82 -9.85 -16.05
CA LEU A 258 17.27 -10.75 -14.99
C LEU A 258 16.59 -12.14 -15.08
N ALA A 259 15.76 -12.38 -16.08
CA ALA A 259 15.04 -13.65 -16.23
C ALA A 259 16.00 -14.88 -16.30
N GLY A 260 17.19 -14.72 -16.86
CA GLY A 260 18.22 -15.77 -16.92
C GLY A 260 18.77 -16.19 -15.56
N PHE A 261 18.65 -15.35 -14.53
CA PHE A 261 19.10 -15.60 -13.16
C PHE A 261 17.95 -16.03 -12.23
N ALA A 262 16.73 -16.00 -12.73
CA ALA A 262 15.55 -16.37 -11.97
C ALA A 262 15.19 -17.83 -12.18
N ARG A 263 14.82 -18.50 -11.08
CA ARG A 263 14.40 -19.90 -11.10
C ARG A 263 13.09 -20.06 -10.35
N ARG A 264 12.19 -20.89 -10.91
CA ARG A 264 10.97 -21.29 -10.19
C ARG A 264 11.32 -22.15 -8.99
N LEU A 265 10.49 -22.05 -7.97
CA LEU A 265 10.60 -22.90 -6.79
C LEU A 265 9.87 -24.23 -6.99
N SER A 266 10.30 -25.27 -6.30
CA SER A 266 9.66 -26.58 -6.27
C SER A 266 9.55 -27.08 -4.82
N PRO A 267 8.37 -27.09 -4.22
CA PRO A 267 7.08 -26.62 -4.78
C PRO A 267 7.04 -25.10 -4.99
N PRO A 268 6.16 -24.59 -5.89
CA PRO A 268 5.96 -23.15 -6.07
C PRO A 268 5.47 -22.49 -4.79
N VAL A 269 5.96 -21.29 -4.48
CA VAL A 269 5.51 -20.47 -3.34
C VAL A 269 4.55 -19.41 -3.86
N VAL A 270 3.28 -19.49 -3.41
CA VAL A 270 2.21 -18.60 -3.86
C VAL A 270 1.44 -18.01 -2.70
N TRP A 271 0.84 -16.83 -2.91
CA TRP A 271 -0.08 -16.20 -1.96
C TRP A 271 -1.22 -15.47 -2.66
N GLU A 272 -2.34 -15.37 -1.96
CA GLU A 272 -3.53 -14.70 -2.47
C GLU A 272 -3.34 -13.19 -2.58
N ILE A 273 -3.92 -12.62 -3.63
CA ILE A 273 -4.16 -11.19 -3.77
C ILE A 273 -5.63 -10.96 -3.48
N VAL A 274 -5.90 -10.18 -2.44
CA VAL A 274 -7.24 -9.89 -1.94
C VAL A 274 -7.53 -8.40 -2.04
N ALA A 275 -8.65 -8.07 -2.64
CA ALA A 275 -9.23 -6.75 -2.53
C ALA A 275 -10.16 -6.70 -1.32
N TYR A 276 -10.18 -5.59 -0.60
CA TYR A 276 -11.09 -5.39 0.52
C TYR A 276 -11.48 -3.92 0.68
N THR A 277 -12.66 -3.69 1.23
CA THR A 277 -13.21 -2.35 1.46
C THR A 277 -13.94 -2.29 2.79
N ARG A 278 -14.16 -1.09 3.30
CA ARG A 278 -14.87 -0.86 4.56
C ARG A 278 -16.39 -1.04 4.43
N THR A 279 -16.94 -0.64 3.30
CA THR A 279 -18.40 -0.61 3.03
C THR A 279 -18.70 -1.39 1.76
N ALA A 280 -19.94 -1.40 1.30
CA ALA A 280 -20.29 -1.98 0.01
C ALA A 280 -19.39 -1.44 -1.12
N TRP A 281 -19.08 -2.30 -2.08
CA TRP A 281 -18.31 -1.96 -3.26
C TRP A 281 -19.01 -0.87 -4.07
N SER A 282 -18.28 0.16 -4.50
CA SER A 282 -18.77 1.07 -5.53
C SER A 282 -18.73 0.41 -6.91
N ALA A 283 -19.54 0.91 -7.85
CA ALA A 283 -19.54 0.42 -9.23
C ALA A 283 -18.14 0.60 -9.87
N THR A 284 -17.48 1.72 -9.58
CA THR A 284 -16.11 2.02 -10.05
C THR A 284 -15.08 1.03 -9.49
N ALA A 285 -15.18 0.71 -8.18
CA ALA A 285 -14.31 -0.28 -7.56
C ALA A 285 -14.54 -1.67 -8.15
N LEU A 286 -15.78 -2.11 -8.33
CA LEU A 286 -16.11 -3.39 -8.95
C LEU A 286 -15.55 -3.50 -10.35
N ALA A 287 -15.76 -2.48 -11.20
CA ALA A 287 -15.23 -2.46 -12.57
C ALA A 287 -13.70 -2.59 -12.62
N PHE A 288 -12.99 -1.93 -11.69
CA PHE A 288 -11.54 -2.08 -11.60
C PHE A 288 -11.13 -3.48 -11.10
N LEU A 289 -11.80 -4.00 -10.09
CA LEU A 289 -11.52 -5.34 -9.55
C LEU A 289 -11.82 -6.46 -10.54
N ASP A 290 -12.79 -6.30 -11.42
CA ASP A 290 -13.07 -7.25 -12.51
C ASP A 290 -11.88 -7.28 -13.48
N ILE A 291 -11.35 -6.12 -13.88
CA ILE A 291 -10.14 -6.04 -14.72
C ILE A 291 -8.94 -6.66 -13.99
N VAL A 292 -8.75 -6.38 -12.70
CA VAL A 292 -7.66 -6.99 -11.94
C VAL A 292 -7.78 -8.51 -11.91
N ALA A 293 -8.98 -9.04 -11.74
CA ALA A 293 -9.21 -10.49 -11.71
C ALA A 293 -9.03 -11.15 -13.10
N GLU A 294 -9.35 -10.45 -14.18
CA GLU A 294 -9.12 -10.90 -15.57
C GLU A 294 -7.63 -10.98 -15.93
N GLU A 295 -6.82 -10.04 -15.41
CA GLU A 295 -5.38 -9.97 -15.68
C GLU A 295 -4.53 -10.87 -14.78
N ASN A 296 -5.13 -11.51 -13.77
CA ASN A 296 -4.41 -12.36 -12.82
C ASN A 296 -4.91 -13.80 -12.83
N PRO A 297 -4.05 -14.79 -12.54
CA PRO A 297 -4.44 -16.21 -12.50
C PRO A 297 -5.60 -16.43 -11.52
N ALA A 298 -6.63 -17.15 -11.99
CA ALA A 298 -7.79 -17.52 -11.16
C ALA A 298 -7.41 -18.54 -10.08
N GLU A 299 -6.48 -19.46 -10.40
CA GLU A 299 -6.01 -20.52 -9.49
C GLU A 299 -4.49 -20.67 -9.54
N PRO A 300 -3.87 -21.02 -8.39
CA PRO A 300 -2.46 -21.30 -8.34
C PRO A 300 -2.14 -22.67 -8.91
N PRO A 301 -0.86 -22.99 -9.21
CA PRO A 301 -0.42 -24.36 -9.51
C PRO A 301 -0.91 -25.35 -8.46
N ALA A 302 -1.30 -26.55 -8.89
CA ALA A 302 -1.91 -27.57 -8.01
C ALA A 302 -0.97 -28.04 -6.88
N ASP A 303 0.35 -28.04 -7.13
CA ASP A 303 1.41 -28.44 -6.20
C ASP A 303 1.98 -27.26 -5.39
N ALA A 304 1.39 -26.06 -5.50
CA ALA A 304 1.91 -24.87 -4.89
C ALA A 304 1.80 -24.87 -3.36
N MET A 305 2.87 -24.44 -2.69
CA MET A 305 2.87 -24.09 -1.28
C MET A 305 2.13 -22.77 -1.10
N ARG A 306 0.92 -22.82 -0.54
CA ARG A 306 0.10 -21.64 -0.27
C ARG A 306 0.54 -20.98 1.03
N TRP A 307 1.15 -19.81 0.92
CA TRP A 307 1.42 -18.99 2.10
C TRP A 307 0.12 -18.34 2.59
N GLN A 308 -0.21 -18.59 3.85
CA GLN A 308 -1.30 -17.91 4.54
C GLN A 308 -0.73 -16.91 5.53
N VAL A 309 -1.30 -15.72 5.53
CA VAL A 309 -0.95 -14.69 6.50
C VAL A 309 -1.19 -15.23 7.91
N PRO A 310 -0.20 -15.19 8.82
CA PRO A 310 -0.45 -15.53 10.22
C PRO A 310 -1.60 -14.67 10.77
N ARG A 311 -2.52 -15.32 11.48
CA ARG A 311 -3.69 -14.67 12.11
C ARG A 311 -3.35 -14.01 13.45
N THR A 312 -2.07 -13.65 13.67
CA THR A 312 -1.62 -13.02 14.94
C THR A 312 -1.42 -11.53 14.78
#